data_9250388b48a257b3bb27d234d9ba33d0
#
_entry.id   9250388b48a257b3bb27d234d9ba33d0
#
_cell.length_a   1.000
_cell.length_b   1.000
_cell.length_c   1.000
_cell.angle_alpha   90.00
_cell.angle_beta   90.00
_cell.angle_gamma   90.00
#
_symmetry.space_group_name_H-M   'P 1'
#
loop_
_entity.id
_entity.type
_entity.pdbx_description
1 polymer ?
#
loop_
_entity_poly.entity_id
_entity_poly.type
_entity_poly.pdbx_seq_one_letter_code
_entity_poly.pdbx_strand_id
1 'polypeptide(L)'
;VVNEAMTDDAKAEIPYRQSLYYKIAGDEFIKKAFEYAHEADPKALLFYNDYNETNPAKRDRIYNMVKSMKAEGIPISGIGMQGHYNVLSPTEDEFRKALELYSQVVDNIHITELDVRINTREQGGQLSVNQEGKKLELTPEADVAQVAQYDMLFRVMRDYKHVISNVTFWNVYDGDSWLDRRWGNRQRNYPLLFDENLLPKSSYYKVLTF
;
A
#
# COMPACT_ATOMS: atom_id res chain seq x y z
N VAL A 1 -13.53 5.07 1.74
CA VAL A 1 -14.33 6.32 1.51
C VAL A 1 -13.48 7.35 0.79
N VAL A 2 -12.29 7.68 1.30
CA VAL A 2 -11.37 8.63 0.66
C VAL A 2 -10.08 7.90 0.32
N ASN A 3 -9.57 8.13 -0.90
CA ASN A 3 -8.36 7.53 -1.41
C ASN A 3 -7.31 8.60 -1.76
N GLU A 4 -6.06 8.39 -1.32
CA GLU A 4 -4.88 9.13 -1.75
C GLU A 4 -4.95 10.65 -1.53
N ALA A 5 -5.46 11.11 -0.41
CA ALA A 5 -5.56 12.54 -0.12
C ALA A 5 -4.25 13.16 0.38
N MET A 6 -3.28 12.37 0.85
CA MET A 6 -2.00 12.87 1.36
C MET A 6 -0.99 13.09 0.24
N THR A 7 -0.19 14.17 0.34
CA THR A 7 0.92 14.41 -0.59
C THR A 7 2.13 13.55 -0.26
N ASP A 8 2.88 13.15 -1.30
CA ASP A 8 4.16 12.44 -1.18
C ASP A 8 5.35 13.40 -0.95
N ASP A 9 5.18 14.69 -1.19
CA ASP A 9 6.25 15.67 -0.96
C ASP A 9 6.47 15.87 0.54
N ALA A 10 7.55 15.28 1.05
CA ALA A 10 7.92 15.36 2.47
C ALA A 10 8.16 16.80 2.96
N LYS A 11 8.48 17.73 2.06
CA LYS A 11 8.76 19.15 2.37
C LYS A 11 7.53 20.04 2.23
N ALA A 12 6.40 19.50 1.74
CA ALA A 12 5.20 20.31 1.58
C ALA A 12 4.69 20.79 2.95
N GLU A 13 4.43 22.10 3.05
CA GLU A 13 3.82 22.73 4.22
C GLU A 13 2.39 22.22 4.43
N ILE A 14 1.66 22.02 3.32
CA ILE A 14 0.30 21.47 3.32
C ILE A 14 0.39 19.95 3.12
N PRO A 15 -0.10 19.13 4.06
CA PRO A 15 0.04 17.67 3.98
C PRO A 15 -0.85 17.03 2.92
N TYR A 16 -1.78 17.75 2.33
CA TYR A 16 -2.79 17.23 1.39
C TYR A 16 -2.40 17.44 -0.07
N ARG A 17 -2.80 16.49 -0.92
CA ARG A 17 -2.75 16.69 -2.38
C ARG A 17 -3.63 17.84 -2.81
N GLN A 18 -3.15 18.63 -3.76
CA GLN A 18 -3.89 19.75 -4.37
C GLN A 18 -4.90 19.23 -5.41
N SER A 19 -5.75 18.28 -4.98
CA SER A 19 -6.84 17.74 -5.79
C SER A 19 -7.92 18.79 -6.04
N LEU A 20 -8.83 18.52 -6.98
CA LEU A 20 -9.98 19.41 -7.23
C LEU A 20 -10.84 19.57 -5.95
N TYR A 21 -11.09 18.48 -5.23
CA TYR A 21 -11.86 18.53 -3.98
C TYR A 21 -11.19 19.38 -2.91
N TYR A 22 -9.86 19.21 -2.75
CA TYR A 22 -9.09 20.03 -1.82
C TYR A 22 -9.12 21.52 -2.19
N LYS A 23 -8.99 21.86 -3.47
CA LYS A 23 -9.06 23.28 -3.95
C LYS A 23 -10.42 23.92 -3.71
N ILE A 24 -11.49 23.14 -3.67
CA ILE A 24 -12.85 23.62 -3.44
C ILE A 24 -13.16 23.76 -1.93
N ALA A 25 -12.80 22.77 -1.12
CA ALA A 25 -13.28 22.64 0.24
C ALA A 25 -12.17 22.45 1.31
N GLY A 26 -10.89 22.60 0.93
CA GLY A 26 -9.79 22.31 1.86
C GLY A 26 -9.82 20.85 2.32
N ASP A 27 -9.37 20.57 3.53
CA ASP A 27 -9.39 19.24 4.14
C ASP A 27 -10.80 18.82 4.62
N GLU A 28 -11.74 19.74 4.70
CA GLU A 28 -13.14 19.48 5.04
C GLU A 28 -13.78 18.44 4.09
N PHE A 29 -13.34 18.35 2.82
CA PHE A 29 -13.89 17.35 1.92
C PHE A 29 -13.71 15.91 2.43
N ILE A 30 -12.61 15.64 3.16
CA ILE A 30 -12.35 14.30 3.72
C ILE A 30 -13.38 13.99 4.79
N LYS A 31 -13.56 14.91 5.75
CA LYS A 31 -14.52 14.75 6.86
C LYS A 31 -15.94 14.56 6.34
N LYS A 32 -16.36 15.43 5.42
CA LYS A 32 -17.69 15.38 4.79
C LYS A 32 -17.94 14.07 4.04
N ALA A 33 -16.92 13.54 3.35
CA ALA A 33 -17.06 12.24 2.68
C ALA A 33 -17.35 11.10 3.68
N PHE A 34 -16.70 11.10 4.85
CA PHE A 34 -16.95 10.12 5.90
C PHE A 34 -18.34 10.31 6.55
N GLU A 35 -18.72 11.56 6.85
CA GLU A 35 -20.05 11.87 7.41
C GLU A 35 -21.18 11.39 6.48
N TYR A 36 -21.12 11.74 5.19
CA TYR A 36 -22.14 11.33 4.22
C TYR A 36 -22.16 9.83 3.96
N ALA A 37 -20.97 9.18 3.95
CA ALA A 37 -20.92 7.74 3.82
C ALA A 37 -21.58 7.03 5.02
N HIS A 38 -21.36 7.53 6.23
CA HIS A 38 -21.99 7.02 7.43
C HIS A 38 -23.50 7.31 7.47
N GLU A 39 -23.93 8.47 7.02
CA GLU A 39 -25.36 8.80 6.88
C GLU A 39 -26.07 7.82 5.93
N ALA A 40 -25.40 7.50 4.79
CA ALA A 40 -25.94 6.58 3.81
C ALA A 40 -25.98 5.12 4.28
N ASP A 41 -24.95 4.66 5.01
CA ASP A 41 -24.91 3.33 5.64
C ASP A 41 -24.20 3.40 7.00
N PRO A 42 -24.95 3.55 8.09
CA PRO A 42 -24.39 3.62 9.45
C PRO A 42 -23.70 2.33 9.92
N LYS A 43 -23.87 1.21 9.22
CA LYS A 43 -23.27 -0.09 9.57
C LYS A 43 -21.97 -0.37 8.81
N ALA A 44 -21.69 0.38 7.76
CA ALA A 44 -20.47 0.20 6.97
C ALA A 44 -19.23 0.59 7.76
N LEU A 45 -18.19 -0.21 7.68
CA LEU A 45 -16.85 0.18 8.15
C LEU A 45 -16.21 1.10 7.11
N LEU A 46 -15.82 2.30 7.54
CA LEU A 46 -15.35 3.36 6.67
C LEU A 46 -13.84 3.51 6.78
N PHE A 47 -13.13 3.37 5.65
CA PHE A 47 -11.67 3.39 5.58
C PHE A 47 -11.16 4.61 4.81
N TYR A 48 -10.05 5.18 5.30
CA TYR A 48 -9.14 6.01 4.53
C TYR A 48 -8.10 5.09 3.87
N ASN A 49 -7.81 5.26 2.58
CA ASN A 49 -6.88 4.42 1.83
C ASN A 49 -5.75 5.28 1.22
N ASP A 50 -4.51 4.80 1.26
CA ASP A 50 -3.39 5.50 0.61
C ASP A 50 -2.23 4.53 0.31
N TYR A 51 -1.30 4.97 -0.55
CA TYR A 51 -0.04 4.30 -0.84
C TYR A 51 1.14 5.05 -0.20
N ASN A 52 2.35 4.48 -0.26
CA ASN A 52 3.54 4.97 0.45
C ASN A 52 3.31 5.17 1.95
N GLU A 53 2.38 4.46 2.51
CA GLU A 53 1.87 4.55 3.88
C GLU A 53 2.90 4.14 4.94
N THR A 54 3.98 3.48 4.52
CA THR A 54 5.13 3.15 5.38
C THR A 54 6.22 4.23 5.37
N ASN A 55 6.20 5.13 4.37
CA ASN A 55 7.15 6.24 4.30
C ASN A 55 6.97 7.19 5.49
N PRO A 56 8.02 7.49 6.26
CA PRO A 56 7.89 8.24 7.51
C PRO A 56 7.08 9.53 7.43
N ALA A 57 7.33 10.37 6.43
CA ALA A 57 6.63 11.65 6.31
C ALA A 57 5.14 11.45 6.00
N LYS A 58 4.80 10.54 5.08
CA LYS A 58 3.41 10.28 4.71
C LYS A 58 2.66 9.50 5.77
N ARG A 59 3.32 8.49 6.37
CA ARG A 59 2.83 7.73 7.51
C ARG A 59 2.36 8.64 8.64
N ASP A 60 3.22 9.58 9.05
CA ASP A 60 2.93 10.47 10.16
C ASP A 60 1.80 11.45 9.82
N ARG A 61 1.68 11.88 8.56
CA ARG A 61 0.55 12.68 8.07
C ARG A 61 -0.77 11.91 8.11
N ILE A 62 -0.79 10.67 7.64
CA ILE A 62 -1.98 9.80 7.71
C ILE A 62 -2.39 9.59 9.17
N TYR A 63 -1.44 9.25 10.04
CA TYR A 63 -1.69 9.07 11.47
C TYR A 63 -2.31 10.31 12.10
N ASN A 64 -1.71 11.50 11.88
CA ASN A 64 -2.18 12.75 12.48
C ASN A 64 -3.58 13.14 11.97
N MET A 65 -3.85 12.96 10.67
CA MET A 65 -5.17 13.21 10.10
C MET A 65 -6.23 12.29 10.75
N VAL A 66 -5.98 10.98 10.79
CA VAL A 66 -6.93 10.03 11.36
C VAL A 66 -7.15 10.28 12.85
N LYS A 67 -6.09 10.61 13.59
CA LYS A 67 -6.16 10.99 15.00
C LYS A 67 -7.04 12.23 15.23
N SER A 68 -6.89 13.26 14.40
CA SER A 68 -7.74 14.48 14.46
C SER A 68 -9.19 14.13 14.16
N MET A 69 -9.44 13.40 13.07
CA MET A 69 -10.78 12.99 12.69
C MET A 69 -11.49 12.21 13.83
N LYS A 70 -10.78 11.27 14.48
CA LYS A 70 -11.31 10.54 15.66
C LYS A 70 -11.63 11.47 16.80
N ALA A 71 -10.76 12.44 17.11
CA ALA A 71 -10.98 13.40 18.18
C ALA A 71 -12.19 14.33 17.91
N GLU A 72 -12.49 14.59 16.64
CA GLU A 72 -13.63 15.38 16.17
C GLU A 72 -14.93 14.54 16.05
N GLY A 73 -14.87 13.24 16.32
CA GLY A 73 -16.03 12.33 16.23
C GLY A 73 -16.40 11.93 14.80
N ILE A 74 -15.50 12.13 13.81
CA ILE A 74 -15.72 11.69 12.43
C ILE A 74 -15.74 10.15 12.38
N PRO A 75 -16.72 9.54 11.68
CA PRO A 75 -16.96 8.11 11.69
C PRO A 75 -15.95 7.34 10.81
N ILE A 76 -14.68 7.37 11.17
CA ILE A 76 -13.62 6.59 10.53
C ILE A 76 -13.36 5.29 11.31
N SER A 77 -13.46 4.15 10.63
CA SER A 77 -13.32 2.82 11.20
C SER A 77 -11.92 2.23 11.05
N GLY A 78 -11.23 2.58 9.97
CA GLY A 78 -9.95 1.95 9.67
C GLY A 78 -9.08 2.69 8.66
N ILE A 79 -7.87 2.16 8.49
CA ILE A 79 -6.89 2.60 7.51
C ILE A 79 -6.65 1.48 6.51
N GLY A 80 -6.76 1.80 5.22
CA GLY A 80 -6.32 0.97 4.11
C GLY A 80 -4.88 1.33 3.74
N MET A 81 -4.00 0.37 3.83
CA MET A 81 -2.64 0.43 3.31
C MET A 81 -2.65 -0.22 1.93
N GLN A 82 -2.40 0.53 0.87
CA GLN A 82 -2.45 -0.06 -0.49
C GLN A 82 -1.47 -1.22 -0.64
N GLY A 83 -0.26 -1.08 -0.12
CA GLY A 83 0.71 -2.17 -0.17
C GLY A 83 1.38 -2.33 -1.54
N HIS A 84 1.54 -1.24 -2.29
CA HIS A 84 2.32 -1.23 -3.53
C HIS A 84 3.81 -1.17 -3.22
N TYR A 85 4.40 -2.31 -2.94
CA TYR A 85 5.75 -2.45 -2.45
C TYR A 85 6.73 -2.91 -3.54
N ASN A 86 7.98 -3.07 -3.16
CA ASN A 86 9.00 -3.70 -3.99
C ASN A 86 9.93 -4.56 -3.13
N VAL A 87 10.83 -5.29 -3.75
CA VAL A 87 11.74 -6.23 -3.08
C VAL A 87 12.73 -5.60 -2.09
N LEU A 88 12.82 -4.26 -2.01
CA LEU A 88 13.68 -3.53 -1.08
C LEU A 88 12.90 -2.69 -0.07
N SER A 89 11.61 -2.45 -0.29
CA SER A 89 10.80 -1.55 0.55
C SER A 89 9.35 -2.03 0.63
N PRO A 90 8.73 -1.88 1.81
CA PRO A 90 9.31 -1.36 3.03
C PRO A 90 10.32 -2.31 3.67
N THR A 91 11.21 -1.79 4.52
CA THR A 91 11.95 -2.60 5.49
C THR A 91 10.99 -3.12 6.57
N GLU A 92 11.39 -4.16 7.29
CA GLU A 92 10.57 -4.66 8.40
C GLU A 92 10.26 -3.59 9.45
N ASP A 93 11.27 -2.78 9.80
CA ASP A 93 11.13 -1.72 10.79
C ASP A 93 10.14 -0.63 10.33
N GLU A 94 10.18 -0.23 9.06
CA GLU A 94 9.24 0.74 8.50
C GLU A 94 7.81 0.20 8.50
N PHE A 95 7.63 -1.07 8.14
CA PHE A 95 6.31 -1.69 8.11
C PHE A 95 5.74 -1.86 9.52
N ARG A 96 6.54 -2.39 10.46
CA ARG A 96 6.14 -2.49 11.87
C ARG A 96 5.80 -1.13 12.46
N LYS A 97 6.60 -0.10 12.16
CA LYS A 97 6.36 1.24 12.69
C LYS A 97 5.06 1.85 12.16
N ALA A 98 4.70 1.59 10.90
CA ALA A 98 3.42 2.03 10.36
C ALA A 98 2.25 1.34 11.08
N LEU A 99 2.31 0.02 11.22
CA LEU A 99 1.28 -0.75 11.93
C LEU A 99 1.14 -0.34 13.40
N GLU A 100 2.25 -0.11 14.12
CA GLU A 100 2.23 0.40 15.49
C GLU A 100 1.51 1.74 15.63
N LEU A 101 1.81 2.69 14.73
CA LEU A 101 1.17 4.00 14.79
C LEU A 101 -0.30 3.94 14.45
N TYR A 102 -0.66 3.24 13.38
CA TYR A 102 -2.03 3.14 12.93
C TYR A 102 -2.92 2.40 13.92
N SER A 103 -2.43 1.34 14.56
CA SER A 103 -3.17 0.60 15.60
C SER A 103 -3.48 1.41 16.87
N GLN A 104 -2.81 2.57 17.06
CA GLN A 104 -3.15 3.49 18.16
C GLN A 104 -4.40 4.32 17.89
N VAL A 105 -4.82 4.44 16.64
CA VAL A 105 -5.91 5.32 16.23
C VAL A 105 -7.08 4.60 15.55
N VAL A 106 -6.90 3.36 15.08
CA VAL A 106 -7.95 2.53 14.48
C VAL A 106 -7.86 1.08 14.96
N ASP A 107 -9.00 0.40 14.99
CA ASP A 107 -9.10 -1.02 15.34
C ASP A 107 -9.05 -1.94 14.11
N ASN A 108 -9.06 -1.36 12.91
CA ASN A 108 -9.05 -2.09 11.64
C ASN A 108 -8.03 -1.53 10.68
N ILE A 109 -7.15 -2.41 10.21
CA ILE A 109 -6.22 -2.12 9.11
C ILE A 109 -6.49 -3.14 8.00
N HIS A 110 -6.62 -2.67 6.77
CA HIS A 110 -6.66 -3.51 5.58
C HIS A 110 -5.41 -3.28 4.74
N ILE A 111 -4.81 -4.35 4.23
CA ILE A 111 -3.89 -4.25 3.09
C ILE A 111 -4.79 -4.39 1.85
N THR A 112 -4.91 -3.32 1.07
CA THR A 112 -6.01 -3.21 0.10
C THR A 112 -5.63 -3.55 -1.33
N GLU A 113 -4.34 -3.44 -1.69
CA GLU A 113 -3.89 -3.50 -3.08
C GLU A 113 -2.49 -4.12 -3.19
N LEU A 114 -2.23 -5.18 -2.40
CA LEU A 114 -0.88 -5.75 -2.25
C LEU A 114 -0.30 -6.21 -3.58
N ASP A 115 0.85 -5.67 -3.90
CA ASP A 115 1.77 -6.18 -4.90
C ASP A 115 3.24 -5.91 -4.50
N VAL A 116 4.17 -6.78 -4.92
CA VAL A 116 5.60 -6.65 -4.59
C VAL A 116 6.42 -6.74 -5.88
N ARG A 117 6.68 -5.60 -6.50
CA ARG A 117 7.43 -5.53 -7.76
C ARG A 117 8.93 -5.81 -7.57
N ILE A 118 9.54 -6.43 -8.57
CA ILE A 118 10.99 -6.63 -8.60
C ILE A 118 11.75 -5.38 -9.10
N ASN A 119 11.06 -4.45 -9.74
CA ASN A 119 11.66 -3.20 -10.23
C ASN A 119 11.83 -2.19 -9.09
N THR A 120 13.09 -1.83 -8.81
CA THR A 120 13.47 -0.90 -7.74
C THR A 120 14.08 0.41 -8.24
N ARG A 121 13.90 0.74 -9.53
CA ARG A 121 14.53 1.89 -10.19
C ARG A 121 14.34 3.21 -9.43
N GLU A 122 13.17 3.43 -8.90
CA GLU A 122 12.83 4.66 -8.14
C GLU A 122 13.60 4.79 -6.82
N GLN A 123 14.19 3.71 -6.33
CA GLN A 123 14.92 3.66 -5.07
C GLN A 123 16.43 3.42 -5.25
N GLY A 124 16.93 3.50 -6.49
CA GLY A 124 18.33 3.30 -6.78
C GLY A 124 18.83 1.86 -6.59
N GLY A 125 17.91 0.89 -6.50
CA GLY A 125 18.23 -0.51 -6.26
C GLY A 125 18.92 -1.19 -7.44
N GLN A 126 19.95 -2.00 -7.15
CA GLN A 126 20.71 -2.74 -8.17
C GLN A 126 19.99 -3.97 -8.73
N LEU A 127 18.89 -4.42 -8.11
CA LEU A 127 18.13 -5.61 -8.54
C LEU A 127 17.31 -5.35 -9.81
N SER A 128 17.04 -4.11 -10.14
CA SER A 128 16.43 -3.74 -11.40
C SER A 128 17.50 -3.41 -12.44
N VAL A 129 17.97 -4.40 -13.14
CA VAL A 129 18.89 -4.16 -14.28
C VAL A 129 18.09 -3.61 -15.46
N ASN A 130 17.75 -2.33 -15.39
CA ASN A 130 17.24 -1.59 -16.54
C ASN A 130 18.38 -1.27 -17.49
N GLN A 131 18.62 -2.15 -18.41
CA GLN A 131 19.21 -1.75 -19.68
C GLN A 131 18.08 -1.18 -20.53
N GLU A 132 18.19 0.09 -20.93
CA GLU A 132 17.23 0.73 -21.82
C GLU A 132 16.85 -0.22 -22.98
N GLY A 133 15.55 -0.49 -23.11
CA GLY A 133 15.01 -1.31 -24.18
C GLY A 133 15.01 -2.83 -23.96
N LYS A 134 15.55 -3.37 -22.86
CA LYS A 134 15.41 -4.80 -22.54
C LYS A 134 14.23 -5.09 -21.63
N LYS A 135 13.50 -6.15 -21.97
CA LYS A 135 12.43 -6.71 -21.11
C LYS A 135 13.06 -7.16 -19.79
N LEU A 136 12.55 -6.68 -18.68
CA LEU A 136 12.96 -7.16 -17.36
C LEU A 136 12.57 -8.65 -17.27
N GLU A 137 13.46 -9.48 -16.77
CA GLU A 137 13.22 -10.90 -16.54
C GLU A 137 13.22 -11.17 -15.03
N LEU A 138 12.40 -12.11 -14.61
CA LEU A 138 12.44 -12.62 -13.24
C LEU A 138 13.65 -13.53 -13.10
N THR A 139 14.80 -12.94 -12.71
CA THR A 139 16.02 -13.72 -12.46
C THR A 139 15.88 -14.53 -11.16
N PRO A 140 16.68 -15.59 -10.96
CA PRO A 140 16.69 -16.33 -9.69
C PRO A 140 16.93 -15.43 -8.48
N GLU A 141 17.78 -14.42 -8.57
CA GLU A 141 18.08 -13.49 -7.49
C GLU A 141 16.87 -12.58 -7.19
N ALA A 142 16.17 -12.12 -8.23
CA ALA A 142 14.96 -11.32 -8.06
C ALA A 142 13.81 -12.14 -7.47
N ASP A 143 13.66 -13.43 -7.86
CA ASP A 143 12.68 -14.34 -7.24
C ASP A 143 12.98 -14.55 -5.76
N VAL A 144 14.24 -14.84 -5.40
CA VAL A 144 14.66 -14.99 -4.00
C VAL A 144 14.36 -13.73 -3.20
N ALA A 145 14.67 -12.55 -3.74
CA ALA A 145 14.39 -11.28 -3.07
C ALA A 145 12.87 -11.04 -2.90
N GLN A 146 12.07 -11.39 -3.91
CA GLN A 146 10.61 -11.26 -3.83
C GLN A 146 10.02 -12.23 -2.79
N VAL A 147 10.49 -13.47 -2.75
CA VAL A 147 10.10 -14.46 -1.74
C VAL A 147 10.42 -13.95 -0.34
N ALA A 148 11.62 -13.39 -0.13
CA ALA A 148 12.03 -12.85 1.17
C ALA A 148 11.15 -11.67 1.60
N GLN A 149 10.80 -10.77 0.66
CA GLN A 149 9.93 -9.64 0.95
C GLN A 149 8.51 -10.08 1.31
N TYR A 150 7.92 -11.00 0.56
CA TYR A 150 6.61 -11.57 0.89
C TYR A 150 6.62 -12.30 2.24
N ASP A 151 7.68 -13.07 2.54
CA ASP A 151 7.84 -13.74 3.84
C ASP A 151 7.84 -12.73 4.99
N MET A 152 8.65 -11.68 4.87
CA MET A 152 8.72 -10.61 5.87
C MET A 152 7.35 -9.95 6.07
N LEU A 153 6.69 -9.55 4.98
CA LEU A 153 5.38 -8.88 5.05
C LEU A 153 4.34 -9.77 5.74
N PHE A 154 4.21 -11.03 5.31
CA PHE A 154 3.20 -11.93 5.87
C PHE A 154 3.51 -12.35 7.32
N ARG A 155 4.77 -12.50 7.68
CA ARG A 155 5.18 -12.73 9.07
C ARG A 155 4.77 -11.56 9.95
N VAL A 156 5.08 -10.34 9.55
CA VAL A 156 4.68 -9.13 10.29
C VAL A 156 3.15 -8.98 10.34
N MET A 157 2.44 -9.18 9.22
CA MET A 157 0.97 -9.12 9.22
C MET A 157 0.33 -10.12 10.21
N ARG A 158 0.91 -11.32 10.35
CA ARG A 158 0.44 -12.30 11.36
C ARG A 158 0.68 -11.85 12.79
N ASP A 159 1.78 -11.16 13.07
CA ASP A 159 2.02 -10.56 14.40
C ASP A 159 0.95 -9.52 14.73
N TYR A 160 0.42 -8.81 13.72
CA TYR A 160 -0.62 -7.80 13.86
C TYR A 160 -2.04 -8.27 13.48
N LYS A 161 -2.29 -9.60 13.49
CA LYS A 161 -3.60 -10.18 13.15
C LYS A 161 -4.77 -9.69 14.01
N HIS A 162 -4.50 -9.07 15.14
CA HIS A 162 -5.50 -8.49 16.03
C HIS A 162 -6.08 -7.18 15.50
N VAL A 163 -5.40 -6.52 14.57
CA VAL A 163 -5.83 -5.26 13.93
C VAL A 163 -5.90 -5.37 12.41
N ILE A 164 -5.14 -6.27 11.77
CA ILE A 164 -5.23 -6.53 10.33
C ILE A 164 -6.33 -7.55 10.08
N SER A 165 -7.41 -7.13 9.44
CA SER A 165 -8.57 -7.98 9.19
C SER A 165 -8.74 -8.40 7.72
N ASN A 166 -7.98 -7.81 6.79
CA ASN A 166 -8.04 -8.18 5.37
C ASN A 166 -6.72 -7.92 4.63
N VAL A 167 -6.40 -8.81 3.68
CA VAL A 167 -5.31 -8.63 2.72
C VAL A 167 -5.86 -8.93 1.32
N THR A 168 -5.82 -7.93 0.44
CA THR A 168 -6.27 -8.03 -0.96
C THR A 168 -5.08 -7.80 -1.87
N PHE A 169 -4.85 -8.70 -2.80
CA PHE A 169 -3.87 -8.52 -3.87
C PHE A 169 -4.46 -7.66 -5.00
N TRP A 170 -3.62 -6.79 -5.59
CA TRP A 170 -4.06 -5.89 -6.67
C TRP A 170 -4.00 -6.54 -8.05
N ASN A 171 -4.35 -7.73 -8.14
CA ASN A 171 -4.68 -8.59 -9.27
C ASN A 171 -4.42 -10.07 -8.90
N VAL A 172 -4.72 -10.99 -9.83
CA VAL A 172 -4.57 -12.43 -9.63
C VAL A 172 -3.19 -12.90 -10.06
N TYR A 173 -2.67 -12.44 -11.22
CA TYR A 173 -1.47 -12.98 -11.84
C TYR A 173 -0.64 -11.90 -12.57
N ASP A 174 0.63 -12.15 -12.78
CA ASP A 174 1.59 -11.21 -13.35
C ASP A 174 1.23 -10.72 -14.75
N GLY A 175 0.53 -11.54 -15.54
CA GLY A 175 0.15 -11.21 -16.92
C GLY A 175 -0.81 -10.04 -17.06
N ASP A 176 -1.55 -9.67 -15.99
CA ASP A 176 -2.52 -8.57 -15.99
C ASP A 176 -2.17 -7.46 -14.99
N SER A 177 -0.91 -7.41 -14.55
CA SER A 177 -0.45 -6.36 -13.64
C SER A 177 -0.58 -4.95 -14.24
N TRP A 178 -1.17 -4.02 -13.46
CA TRP A 178 -1.28 -2.61 -13.84
C TRP A 178 0.09 -1.93 -13.97
N LEU A 179 1.10 -2.40 -13.24
CA LEU A 179 2.46 -1.88 -13.23
C LEU A 179 3.13 -2.00 -14.60
N ASP A 180 2.79 -3.02 -15.38
CA ASP A 180 3.35 -3.24 -16.71
C ASP A 180 2.80 -2.24 -17.76
N ARG A 181 1.68 -1.60 -17.45
CA ARG A 181 0.99 -0.63 -18.33
C ARG A 181 1.27 0.82 -17.98
N ARG A 182 1.61 1.10 -16.70
CA ARG A 182 1.65 2.44 -16.12
C ARG A 182 2.63 3.40 -16.79
N TRP A 183 3.77 2.91 -17.26
CA TRP A 183 4.87 3.77 -17.69
C TRP A 183 5.09 3.83 -19.20
N GLY A 184 4.16 3.34 -20.01
CA GLY A 184 4.32 3.24 -21.45
C GLY A 184 5.49 2.33 -21.90
N ASN A 185 6.28 1.89 -20.97
CA ASN A 185 7.40 0.98 -21.15
C ASN A 185 6.90 -0.40 -20.74
N ARG A 186 6.82 -1.32 -21.65
CA ARG A 186 6.43 -2.73 -21.46
C ARG A 186 7.42 -3.50 -20.54
N GLN A 187 7.76 -2.91 -19.38
CA GLN A 187 8.63 -3.55 -18.40
C GLN A 187 7.80 -4.43 -17.50
N ARG A 188 8.13 -5.72 -17.48
CA ARG A 188 7.51 -6.67 -16.57
C ARG A 188 7.98 -6.42 -15.15
N ASN A 189 7.06 -6.40 -14.20
CA ASN A 189 7.31 -6.16 -12.79
C ASN A 189 7.14 -7.42 -11.92
N TYR A 190 6.47 -8.44 -12.45
CA TYR A 190 6.23 -9.74 -11.81
C TYR A 190 5.73 -9.63 -10.34
N PRO A 191 4.74 -8.78 -10.03
CA PRO A 191 4.51 -8.39 -8.64
C PRO A 191 3.65 -9.37 -7.83
N LEU A 192 3.01 -10.35 -8.48
CA LEU A 192 1.95 -11.17 -7.89
C LEU A 192 2.43 -12.59 -7.56
N LEU A 193 1.53 -13.40 -6.99
CA LEU A 193 1.84 -14.76 -6.54
C LEU A 193 1.75 -15.81 -7.64
N PHE A 194 1.09 -15.48 -8.76
CA PHE A 194 0.98 -16.35 -9.93
C PHE A 194 1.69 -15.71 -11.12
N ASP A 195 2.39 -16.53 -11.89
CA ASP A 195 3.10 -16.10 -13.09
C ASP A 195 2.15 -15.78 -14.26
N GLU A 196 2.70 -15.44 -15.42
CA GLU A 196 1.93 -15.12 -16.63
C GLU A 196 1.11 -16.31 -17.20
N ASN A 197 1.39 -17.53 -16.76
CA ASN A 197 0.69 -18.77 -17.14
C ASN A 197 -0.27 -19.25 -16.04
N LEU A 198 -0.53 -18.43 -15.01
CA LEU A 198 -1.34 -18.75 -13.84
C LEU A 198 -0.74 -19.88 -12.98
N LEU A 199 0.56 -20.14 -13.10
CA LEU A 199 1.24 -21.11 -12.24
C LEU A 199 1.72 -20.41 -10.96
N PRO A 200 1.63 -21.07 -9.79
CA PRO A 200 2.07 -20.49 -8.52
C PRO A 200 3.58 -20.29 -8.50
N LYS A 201 4.03 -19.11 -8.12
CA LYS A 201 5.45 -18.76 -7.94
C LYS A 201 5.97 -19.24 -6.58
N SER A 202 7.30 -19.18 -6.36
CA SER A 202 7.92 -19.51 -5.09
C SER A 202 7.33 -18.71 -3.92
N SER A 203 6.99 -17.44 -4.15
CA SER A 203 6.34 -16.56 -3.18
C SER A 203 4.94 -17.04 -2.76
N TYR A 204 4.17 -17.68 -3.65
CA TYR A 204 2.87 -18.26 -3.31
C TYR A 204 3.00 -19.30 -2.19
N TYR A 205 3.91 -20.26 -2.36
CA TYR A 205 4.11 -21.30 -1.34
C TYR A 205 4.61 -20.73 -0.02
N LYS A 206 5.43 -19.67 -0.11
CA LYS A 206 5.97 -19.02 1.08
C LYS A 206 4.91 -18.32 1.93
N VAL A 207 3.96 -17.62 1.30
CA VAL A 207 2.89 -16.95 2.05
C VAL A 207 1.89 -17.91 2.70
N LEU A 208 1.83 -19.16 2.24
CA LEU A 208 0.99 -20.19 2.83
C LEU A 208 1.62 -20.88 4.06
N THR A 209 2.89 -20.66 4.33
CA THR A 209 3.54 -21.24 5.53
C THR A 209 3.15 -20.45 6.78
N PHE A 210 2.48 -21.15 7.70
CA PHE A 210 2.01 -20.61 8.99
C PHE A 210 2.93 -21.07 10.10
#